data_bc5fa910112a78983ff3a3f0a8303cc7
#
_entry.id   bc5fa910112a78983ff3a3f0a8303cc7
#
_cell.length_a   1.000
_cell.length_b   1.000
_cell.length_c   1.000
_cell.angle_alpha   90.00
_cell.angle_beta   90.00
_cell.angle_gamma   90.00
#
_symmetry.space_group_name_H-M   'P 1'
#
loop_
_entity.id
_entity.type
_entity.pdbx_description
1 polymer ?
#
loop_
_entity_poly.entity_id
_entity_poly.type
_entity_poly.pdbx_seq_one_letter_code
_entity_poly.pdbx_strand_id
1 'polypeptide(L)'
;MDLIGEGAYIYPVGRLDYDSEGLLLMMTDGDLAAKLMHPRHEVDKVYEVIVMGVPDSRAIERLKKGVFIEGGRTSPADVHVGTTVKGGRPTSKLTITIREGRNRQIRKMCSAVGLPVRDLRRIRMGPIGLGRLKPGQWRDLTPEEVRRLKRDV
;
A
#
# COMPACT_ATOMS: atom_id res chain seq x y z
N MET A 1 6.22 -20.36 -9.86
CA MET A 1 4.89 -19.72 -9.75
C MET A 1 4.17 -19.85 -11.09
N ASP A 2 3.17 -20.70 -11.14
CA ASP A 2 2.49 -21.08 -12.39
C ASP A 2 1.10 -20.46 -12.47
N LEU A 3 1.01 -19.16 -12.24
CA LEU A 3 -0.27 -18.46 -12.28
C LEU A 3 -0.71 -18.12 -13.71
N ILE A 4 0.22 -18.12 -14.65
CA ILE A 4 -0.01 -17.79 -16.05
C ILE A 4 0.74 -18.81 -16.89
N GLY A 5 0.20 -19.11 -18.07
CA GLY A 5 0.66 -20.19 -18.94
C GLY A 5 2.17 -20.30 -19.15
N GLU A 6 2.60 -21.49 -19.50
CA GLU A 6 4.00 -21.85 -19.68
C GLU A 6 4.73 -20.91 -20.63
N GLY A 7 5.98 -20.57 -20.27
CA GLY A 7 6.88 -19.81 -21.13
C GLY A 7 6.85 -18.30 -21.01
N ALA A 8 5.92 -17.73 -20.24
CA ALA A 8 5.89 -16.29 -20.00
C ALA A 8 6.64 -15.94 -18.71
N TYR A 9 7.54 -14.95 -18.79
CA TYR A 9 8.17 -14.42 -17.59
C TYR A 9 7.19 -13.42 -16.95
N ILE A 10 6.97 -13.59 -15.65
CA ILE A 10 6.05 -12.75 -14.86
C ILE A 10 6.85 -11.79 -14.01
N TYR A 11 6.58 -10.50 -14.15
CA TYR A 11 7.24 -9.43 -13.41
C TYR A 11 6.30 -8.94 -12.29
N PRO A 12 6.72 -9.04 -11.01
CA PRO A 12 5.97 -8.37 -9.95
C PRO A 12 6.21 -6.86 -10.02
N VAL A 13 5.17 -6.09 -9.74
CA VAL A 13 5.29 -4.63 -9.64
C VAL A 13 5.47 -4.28 -8.17
N GLY A 14 6.74 -4.13 -7.77
CA GLY A 14 7.10 -3.89 -6.38
C GLY A 14 7.06 -5.16 -5.54
N ARG A 15 6.93 -4.98 -4.24
CA ARG A 15 7.00 -6.04 -3.25
C ARG A 15 5.98 -5.81 -2.15
N LEU A 16 5.56 -6.89 -1.52
CA LEU A 16 4.92 -6.87 -0.20
C LEU A 16 5.90 -7.44 0.81
N ASP A 17 5.98 -6.80 1.98
CA ASP A 17 6.80 -7.32 3.07
C ASP A 17 6.20 -8.64 3.58
N TYR A 18 7.02 -9.49 4.19
CA TYR A 18 6.57 -10.80 4.65
C TYR A 18 5.44 -10.74 5.70
N ASP A 19 5.36 -9.64 6.45
CA ASP A 19 4.34 -9.40 7.47
C ASP A 19 3.22 -8.45 6.99
N SER A 20 3.13 -8.24 5.68
CA SER A 20 2.08 -7.46 5.04
C SER A 20 1.30 -8.34 4.08
N GLU A 21 0.05 -8.01 3.84
CA GLU A 21 -0.77 -8.71 2.86
C GLU A 21 -1.43 -7.71 1.90
N GLY A 22 -2.15 -8.22 0.92
CA GLY A 22 -2.94 -7.41 0.03
C GLY A 22 -2.55 -7.53 -1.42
N LEU A 23 -2.85 -6.48 -2.15
CA LEU A 23 -2.73 -6.45 -3.61
C LEU A 23 -1.27 -6.43 -4.06
N LEU A 24 -0.94 -7.36 -4.95
CA LEU A 24 0.31 -7.36 -5.70
C LEU A 24 -0.02 -7.47 -7.18
N LEU A 25 0.45 -6.51 -7.97
CA LEU A 25 0.32 -6.57 -9.42
C LEU A 25 1.45 -7.42 -10.00
N MET A 26 1.09 -8.27 -10.96
CA MET A 26 2.04 -9.09 -11.69
C MET A 26 1.71 -8.98 -13.18
N MET A 27 2.72 -8.88 -14.02
CA MET A 27 2.49 -8.71 -15.45
C MET A 27 3.61 -9.32 -16.29
N THR A 28 3.29 -9.60 -17.54
CA THR A 28 4.29 -10.10 -18.51
C THR A 28 4.99 -8.96 -19.24
N ASP A 29 4.44 -7.74 -19.19
CA ASP A 29 5.03 -6.55 -19.80
C ASP A 29 6.07 -5.95 -18.86
N GLY A 30 7.34 -6.33 -19.06
CA GLY A 30 8.45 -5.86 -18.23
C GLY A 30 8.69 -4.36 -18.34
N ASP A 31 8.45 -3.76 -19.49
CA ASP A 31 8.61 -2.32 -19.66
C ASP A 31 7.59 -1.54 -18.85
N LEU A 32 6.33 -1.98 -18.87
CA LEU A 32 5.28 -1.36 -18.05
C LEU A 32 5.56 -1.56 -16.56
N ALA A 33 6.00 -2.75 -16.16
CA ALA A 33 6.35 -3.02 -14.77
C ALA A 33 7.46 -2.09 -14.29
N ALA A 34 8.50 -1.91 -15.11
CA ALA A 34 9.60 -1.02 -14.78
C ALA A 34 9.14 0.44 -14.66
N LYS A 35 8.27 0.90 -15.55
CA LYS A 35 7.70 2.25 -15.49
C LYS A 35 6.88 2.47 -14.21
N LEU A 36 6.05 1.51 -13.85
CA LEU A 36 5.22 1.59 -12.66
C LEU A 36 6.03 1.65 -11.36
N MET A 37 7.23 1.05 -11.38
CA MET A 37 8.14 1.08 -10.22
C MET A 37 9.08 2.28 -10.22
N HIS A 38 9.15 3.02 -11.33
CA HIS A 38 10.10 4.13 -11.44
C HIS A 38 9.65 5.32 -10.57
N PRO A 39 10.57 5.98 -9.85
CA PRO A 39 10.24 7.12 -8.98
C PRO A 39 9.51 8.26 -9.68
N ARG A 40 9.69 8.44 -10.99
CA ARG A 40 8.98 9.47 -11.75
C ARG A 40 7.49 9.17 -11.97
N HIS A 41 7.10 7.90 -11.85
CA HIS A 41 5.75 7.42 -12.15
C HIS A 41 5.13 6.78 -10.91
N GLU A 42 5.39 7.37 -9.74
CA GLU A 42 4.84 6.85 -8.50
C GLU A 42 3.32 6.89 -8.51
N VAL A 43 2.71 5.72 -8.49
CA VAL A 43 1.27 5.59 -8.38
C VAL A 43 0.86 5.60 -6.91
N ASP A 44 -0.37 6.05 -6.64
CA ASP A 44 -0.93 6.01 -5.30
C ASP A 44 -1.06 4.57 -4.82
N LYS A 45 -0.66 4.34 -3.58
CA LYS A 45 -0.84 3.06 -2.89
C LYS A 45 -1.68 3.31 -1.66
N VAL A 46 -2.78 2.59 -1.56
CA VAL A 46 -3.71 2.74 -0.44
C VAL A 46 -3.61 1.52 0.47
N TYR A 47 -3.40 1.79 1.75
CA TYR A 47 -3.25 0.76 2.76
C TYR A 47 -4.34 0.86 3.82
N GLU A 48 -4.85 -0.29 4.21
CA GLU A 48 -5.68 -0.45 5.38
C GLU A 48 -4.78 -0.91 6.52
N VAL A 49 -4.75 -0.12 7.59
CA VAL A 49 -3.77 -0.29 8.67
C VAL A 49 -4.52 -0.43 9.99
N ILE A 50 -4.24 -1.50 10.72
CA ILE A 50 -4.72 -1.64 12.09
C ILE A 50 -3.55 -1.28 13.00
N VAL A 51 -3.72 -0.21 13.76
CA VAL A 51 -2.72 0.28 14.70
C VAL A 51 -3.15 0.01 16.13
N MET A 52 -2.16 -0.13 17.01
CA MET A 52 -2.39 -0.22 18.45
C MET A 52 -2.58 1.18 19.00
N GLY A 53 -3.68 1.41 19.69
CA GLY A 53 -3.99 2.71 20.30
C GLY A 53 -5.07 3.47 19.55
N VAL A 54 -5.35 4.67 20.05
CA VAL A 54 -6.32 5.60 19.48
C VAL A 54 -5.57 6.83 19.03
N PRO A 55 -5.55 7.12 17.73
CA PRO A 55 -4.82 8.29 17.24
C PRO A 55 -5.52 9.58 17.68
N ASP A 56 -4.74 10.54 18.17
CA ASP A 56 -5.23 11.88 18.41
C ASP A 56 -5.08 12.73 17.14
N SER A 57 -5.66 13.93 17.14
CA SER A 57 -5.59 14.81 15.99
C SER A 57 -4.17 15.21 15.62
N ARG A 58 -3.28 15.31 16.60
CA ARG A 58 -1.88 15.67 16.38
C ARG A 58 -1.12 14.55 15.64
N ALA A 59 -1.35 13.30 16.03
CA ALA A 59 -0.74 12.16 15.35
C ALA A 59 -1.18 12.10 13.88
N ILE A 60 -2.48 12.28 13.63
CA ILE A 60 -3.04 12.28 12.27
C ILE A 60 -2.46 13.42 11.44
N GLU A 61 -2.37 14.64 11.99
CA GLU A 61 -1.78 15.77 11.27
C GLU A 61 -0.32 15.55 10.94
N ARG A 62 0.44 14.94 11.85
CA ARG A 62 1.84 14.61 11.59
C ARG A 62 1.98 13.60 10.46
N LEU A 63 1.15 12.57 10.43
CA LEU A 63 1.15 11.59 9.34
C LEU A 63 0.82 12.24 8.01
N LYS A 64 -0.17 13.13 7.98
CA LYS A 64 -0.58 13.84 6.76
C LYS A 64 0.51 14.75 6.21
N LYS A 65 1.20 15.47 7.07
CA LYS A 65 2.25 16.43 6.68
C LYS A 65 3.58 15.78 6.36
N GLY A 66 3.79 14.56 6.85
CA GLY A 66 5.04 13.87 6.76
C GLY A 66 5.78 13.81 8.09
N VAL A 67 6.47 12.71 8.31
CA VAL A 67 7.25 12.46 9.54
C VAL A 67 8.66 12.04 9.18
N PHE A 68 9.59 12.29 10.09
CA PHE A 68 10.95 11.83 9.91
C PHE A 68 11.05 10.34 10.25
N ILE A 69 11.53 9.58 9.28
CA ILE A 69 11.85 8.17 9.43
C ILE A 69 13.26 7.94 8.89
N GLU A 70 13.72 6.72 8.90
CA GLU A 70 15.00 6.39 8.29
C GLU A 70 15.02 6.82 6.83
N GLY A 71 16.00 7.62 6.44
CA GLY A 71 16.13 8.16 5.09
C GLY A 71 15.52 9.54 4.89
N GLY A 72 14.93 10.13 5.94
CA GLY A 72 14.43 11.50 5.91
C GLY A 72 12.93 11.62 6.06
N ARG A 73 12.42 12.82 5.91
CA ARG A 73 11.01 13.12 6.07
C ARG A 73 10.18 12.49 4.95
N THR A 74 9.05 11.89 5.31
CA THR A 74 8.11 11.33 4.32
C THR A 74 7.35 12.46 3.61
N SER A 75 6.92 12.17 2.39
CA SER A 75 6.05 13.07 1.65
C SER A 75 4.66 13.13 2.30
N PRO A 76 3.90 14.21 2.04
CA PRO A 76 2.52 14.28 2.53
C PRO A 76 1.71 13.05 2.13
N ALA A 77 0.84 12.62 3.02
CA ALA A 77 0.00 11.43 2.82
C ALA A 77 -1.46 11.77 3.14
N ASP A 78 -2.38 11.00 2.55
CA ASP A 78 -3.79 11.06 2.94
C ASP A 78 -4.02 10.06 4.06
N VAL A 79 -4.71 10.47 5.10
CA VAL A 79 -4.98 9.61 6.26
C VAL A 79 -6.43 9.77 6.68
N HIS A 80 -7.17 8.66 6.72
CA HIS A 80 -8.55 8.61 7.21
C HIS A 80 -8.63 7.69 8.40
N VAL A 81 -9.26 8.17 9.45
CA VAL A 81 -9.51 7.36 10.66
C VAL A 81 -10.84 6.65 10.50
N GLY A 82 -10.82 5.35 10.58
CA GLY A 82 -12.01 4.52 10.55
C GLY A 82 -12.45 4.11 11.94
N THR A 83 -12.81 2.83 12.08
CA THR A 83 -13.35 2.28 13.31
C THR A 83 -12.28 2.13 14.39
N THR A 84 -12.62 2.49 15.63
CA THR A 84 -11.81 2.20 16.80
C THR A 84 -12.50 1.12 17.62
N VAL A 85 -11.76 0.08 17.98
CA VAL A 85 -12.23 -0.98 18.87
C VAL A 85 -11.67 -0.69 20.25
N LYS A 86 -12.57 -0.39 21.18
CA LYS A 86 -12.23 -0.11 22.58
C LYS A 86 -12.40 -1.39 23.42
N GLY A 87 -11.63 -1.48 24.48
CA GLY A 87 -11.64 -2.63 25.38
C GLY A 87 -10.28 -3.30 25.42
N GLY A 88 -9.73 -3.54 26.60
CA GLY A 88 -8.37 -4.02 26.74
C GLY A 88 -7.37 -3.04 26.11
N ARG A 89 -6.64 -3.51 25.13
CA ARG A 89 -5.76 -2.65 24.32
C ARG A 89 -6.55 -2.17 23.10
N PRO A 90 -6.86 -0.87 23.02
CA PRO A 90 -7.63 -0.37 21.89
C PRO A 90 -6.83 -0.46 20.59
N THR A 91 -7.54 -0.69 19.50
CA THR A 91 -6.97 -0.67 18.14
C THR A 91 -7.80 0.26 17.28
N SER A 92 -7.17 0.84 16.28
CA SER A 92 -7.85 1.71 15.34
C SER A 92 -7.49 1.33 13.91
N LYS A 93 -8.46 1.50 13.02
CA LYS A 93 -8.28 1.27 11.60
C LYS A 93 -8.02 2.60 10.91
N LEU A 94 -6.92 2.68 10.19
CA LEU A 94 -6.57 3.83 9.37
C LEU A 94 -6.56 3.42 7.91
N THR A 95 -6.92 4.35 7.03
CA THR A 95 -6.69 4.20 5.60
C THR A 95 -5.65 5.25 5.21
N ILE A 96 -4.50 4.79 4.75
CA ILE A 96 -3.37 5.66 4.43
C ILE A 96 -3.01 5.51 2.97
N THR A 97 -2.95 6.66 2.27
CA THR A 97 -2.52 6.71 0.87
C THR A 97 -1.17 7.39 0.79
N ILE A 98 -0.21 6.68 0.19
CA ILE A 98 1.13 7.22 -0.06
C ILE A 98 1.49 7.04 -1.54
N ARG A 99 2.42 7.85 -2.04
CA ARG A 99 2.97 7.73 -3.39
C ARG A 99 4.35 7.11 -3.39
N GLU A 100 5.11 7.36 -2.34
CA GLU A 100 6.43 6.77 -2.15
C GLU A 100 6.35 5.26 -1.88
N GLY A 101 7.48 4.59 -1.98
CA GLY A 101 7.58 3.17 -1.68
C GLY A 101 8.84 2.86 -0.92
N ARG A 102 9.14 3.60 0.16
CA ARG A 102 10.32 3.33 0.98
C ARG A 102 10.13 2.06 1.81
N ASN A 103 11.23 1.41 2.15
CA ASN A 103 11.22 0.17 2.92
C ASN A 103 10.40 0.32 4.20
N ARG A 104 9.36 -0.52 4.35
CA ARG A 104 8.49 -0.59 5.54
C ARG A 104 7.95 0.78 5.97
N GLN A 105 7.65 1.62 4.99
CA GLN A 105 7.33 3.04 5.22
C GLN A 105 6.15 3.25 6.15
N ILE A 106 5.01 2.59 5.90
CA ILE A 106 3.80 2.76 6.73
C ILE A 106 4.08 2.39 8.19
N ARG A 107 4.80 1.29 8.40
CA ARG A 107 5.14 0.83 9.75
C ARG A 107 6.02 1.84 10.48
N LYS A 108 7.00 2.38 9.78
CA LYS A 108 7.91 3.41 10.34
C LYS A 108 7.17 4.71 10.62
N MET A 109 6.29 5.14 9.73
CA MET A 109 5.48 6.36 9.91
C MET A 109 4.59 6.24 11.15
N CYS A 110 3.85 5.15 11.25
CA CYS A 110 2.94 4.93 12.37
C CYS A 110 3.71 4.82 13.70
N SER A 111 4.82 4.10 13.71
CA SER A 111 5.69 4.02 14.88
C SER A 111 6.18 5.39 15.33
N ALA A 112 6.54 6.25 14.39
CA ALA A 112 7.05 7.60 14.68
C ALA A 112 6.03 8.48 15.42
N VAL A 113 4.74 8.19 15.30
CA VAL A 113 3.67 8.91 16.01
C VAL A 113 3.06 8.11 17.16
N GLY A 114 3.73 7.03 17.58
CA GLY A 114 3.30 6.23 18.73
C GLY A 114 2.15 5.27 18.45
N LEU A 115 1.94 4.89 17.19
CA LEU A 115 0.87 3.99 16.76
C LEU A 115 1.46 2.74 16.09
N PRO A 116 1.97 1.78 16.86
CA PRO A 116 2.53 0.56 16.26
C PRO A 116 1.50 -0.17 15.40
N VAL A 117 1.93 -0.64 14.24
CA VAL A 117 1.06 -1.37 13.31
C VAL A 117 0.92 -2.82 13.75
N ARG A 118 -0.32 -3.28 13.87
CA ARG A 118 -0.64 -4.69 14.09
C ARG A 118 -0.81 -5.42 12.76
N ASP A 119 -1.66 -4.88 11.86
CA ASP A 119 -1.95 -5.48 10.56
C ASP A 119 -1.84 -4.44 9.46
N LEU A 120 -1.30 -4.83 8.33
CA LEU A 120 -1.10 -3.96 7.18
C LEU A 120 -1.52 -4.68 5.90
N ARG A 121 -2.44 -4.08 5.16
CA ARG A 121 -2.95 -4.64 3.92
C ARG A 121 -3.01 -3.57 2.83
N ARG A 122 -2.36 -3.83 1.70
CA ARG A 122 -2.49 -2.93 0.54
C ARG A 122 -3.78 -3.25 -0.20
N ILE A 123 -4.69 -2.27 -0.29
CA ILE A 123 -6.02 -2.45 -0.87
C ILE A 123 -6.16 -1.82 -2.25
N ARG A 124 -5.23 -0.96 -2.66
CA ARG A 124 -5.28 -0.32 -3.97
C ARG A 124 -3.87 0.07 -4.42
N MET A 125 -3.66 0.01 -5.72
CA MET A 125 -2.44 0.46 -6.36
C MET A 125 -2.82 1.18 -7.66
N GLY A 126 -2.70 2.51 -7.69
CA GLY A 126 -3.21 3.30 -8.79
C GLY A 126 -4.70 3.06 -9.00
N PRO A 127 -5.13 2.75 -10.23
CA PRO A 127 -6.55 2.50 -10.52
C PRO A 127 -7.04 1.10 -10.12
N ILE A 128 -6.14 0.23 -9.64
CA ILE A 128 -6.47 -1.18 -9.38
C ILE A 128 -6.78 -1.37 -7.89
N GLY A 129 -7.98 -1.88 -7.60
CA GLY A 129 -8.40 -2.22 -6.25
C GLY A 129 -8.37 -3.72 -5.98
N LEU A 130 -8.14 -4.07 -4.72
CA LEU A 130 -8.14 -5.46 -4.26
C LEU A 130 -9.55 -6.08 -4.37
N GLY A 131 -10.57 -5.27 -4.10
CA GLY A 131 -11.95 -5.74 -4.12
C GLY A 131 -12.19 -6.88 -3.15
N ARG A 132 -12.79 -7.96 -3.65
CA ARG A 132 -13.15 -9.14 -2.84
C ARG A 132 -12.12 -10.26 -2.90
N LEU A 133 -10.94 -10.03 -3.49
CA LEU A 133 -9.90 -11.04 -3.53
C LEU A 133 -9.45 -11.38 -2.11
N LYS A 134 -9.32 -12.67 -1.86
CA LYS A 134 -8.79 -13.21 -0.60
C LYS A 134 -7.33 -13.62 -0.79
N PRO A 135 -6.57 -13.78 0.30
CA PRO A 135 -5.19 -14.27 0.19
C PRO A 135 -5.10 -15.55 -0.65
N GLY A 136 -4.11 -15.60 -1.53
CA GLY A 136 -3.91 -16.72 -2.45
C GLY A 136 -4.76 -16.69 -3.71
N GLN A 137 -5.73 -15.80 -3.79
CA GLN A 137 -6.55 -15.65 -5.00
C GLN A 137 -5.91 -14.66 -5.98
N TRP A 138 -6.24 -14.82 -7.25
CA TRP A 138 -5.79 -13.91 -8.30
C TRP A 138 -6.90 -13.69 -9.32
N ARG A 139 -6.81 -12.63 -10.07
CA ARG A 139 -7.67 -12.36 -11.21
C ARG A 139 -6.89 -11.63 -12.28
N ASP A 140 -7.36 -11.70 -13.50
CA ASP A 140 -6.83 -10.90 -14.59
C ASP A 140 -7.33 -9.46 -14.46
N LEU A 141 -6.51 -8.51 -14.89
CA LEU A 141 -6.95 -7.13 -15.04
C LEU A 141 -7.88 -7.02 -16.23
N THR A 142 -8.89 -6.15 -16.13
CA THR A 142 -9.74 -5.83 -17.27
C THR A 142 -8.96 -4.98 -18.28
N PRO A 143 -9.37 -4.96 -19.57
CA PRO A 143 -8.75 -4.07 -20.56
C PRO A 143 -8.78 -2.59 -20.15
N GLU A 144 -9.84 -2.16 -19.46
CA GLU A 144 -9.94 -0.79 -18.96
C GLU A 144 -8.91 -0.52 -17.85
N GLU A 145 -8.72 -1.46 -16.96
CA GLU A 145 -7.69 -1.35 -15.91
C GLU A 145 -6.30 -1.24 -16.50
N VAL A 146 -6.00 -2.04 -17.52
CA VAL A 146 -4.70 -1.97 -18.22
C VAL A 146 -4.52 -0.61 -18.88
N ARG A 147 -5.55 -0.10 -19.56
CA ARG A 147 -5.50 1.23 -20.17
C ARG A 147 -5.22 2.32 -19.16
N ARG A 148 -5.87 2.27 -18.00
CA ARG A 148 -5.65 3.24 -16.92
C ARG A 148 -4.25 3.17 -16.36
N LEU A 149 -3.71 1.98 -16.15
CA LEU A 149 -2.32 1.82 -15.70
C LEU A 149 -1.34 2.45 -16.70
N LYS A 150 -1.53 2.21 -17.98
CA LYS A 150 -0.66 2.76 -19.03
C LYS A 150 -0.75 4.28 -19.12
N ARG A 151 -1.90 4.85 -18.79
CA ARG A 151 -2.13 6.30 -18.80
C ARG A 151 -1.38 7.00 -17.68
N ASP A 152 -1.19 6.33 -16.55
CA ASP A 152 -0.57 6.89 -15.36
C ASP A 152 0.97 6.94 -15.45
N VAL A 153 1.55 6.40 -16.50
CA VAL A 153 3.01 6.32 -16.68
C VAL A 153 3.52 6.85 -18.02
#